data_b13cbe727d27b09b7df79e7dd9a19179
#
_entry.id   b13cbe727d27b09b7df79e7dd9a19179
#
_cell.length_a   1.000
_cell.length_b   1.000
_cell.length_c   1.000
_cell.angle_alpha   90.00
_cell.angle_beta   90.00
_cell.angle_gamma   90.00
#
_symmetry.space_group_name_H-M   'P 1'
#
loop_
_entity.id
_entity.type
_entity.pdbx_description
1 polymer ?
#
loop_
_entity_poly.entity_id
_entity_poly.type
_entity_poly.pdbx_seq_one_letter_code
_entity_poly.pdbx_strand_id
1 'polypeptide(L)'
;QLDAYYVAGRQVPTVFNGMATAADWMSGASFVAMAGGIYFKGYGYMALLVGWTGGYVLVASLLAPYLRKFGCYTVPDFIGTRYGGNLARLLAVIVLTVASFTYVTAQINATGTIASVALDIPFQYAVYVGLVSILLCSMLGGMRGVTWTQVAQYIVLIIAYLLPVFWISNKMGAGFFPHFMLADEVARIADLESQFGLGTVKNSAADLATVPKGLAGITKAHSAVNATPWAFISLALAMMMGTASLPHVMMRYFTTPSVKAARKSVGWSLFFIFLLYSSAPMLATLSKLSLIDPNLATGIIGKSISEVQAIDWYQNWNQANLMFVSDFNGNGTLELNEFFMGGKAVVLATPEIAGLPYVISGLVAAGGMAAAMSTADGLILAIANALSHDLYYKIIDPKAETAKRLVVARVLLVVIGFAGATIAAMEIQGILGSVIWAFDFAMSGLFFPLVLGVWWKRANREGAIAGMALGLISGTAYLIWVRNGGSGFLGITQLTFGIFGSAVSLVSMVVVSLITSEPVSYTHLRAHETPEERVCRLMLL
;
A
#
# COMPACT_ATOMS: atom_id res chain seq x y z
N GLN A 1 22.19 21.41 -4.47
CA GLN A 1 20.89 21.49 -3.75
C GLN A 1 19.82 20.61 -4.40
N LEU A 2 19.67 20.60 -5.74
CA LEU A 2 18.66 19.81 -6.44
C LEU A 2 18.84 18.30 -6.25
N ASP A 3 20.06 17.78 -6.40
CA ASP A 3 20.35 16.36 -6.20
C ASP A 3 20.07 15.92 -4.76
N ALA A 4 20.33 16.78 -3.77
CA ALA A 4 19.97 16.47 -2.39
C ALA A 4 18.45 16.41 -2.19
N TYR A 5 17.70 17.29 -2.85
CA TYR A 5 16.25 17.36 -2.75
C TYR A 5 15.55 16.21 -3.50
N TYR A 6 15.92 15.93 -4.75
CA TYR A 6 15.22 14.93 -5.58
C TYR A 6 15.72 13.50 -5.38
N VAL A 7 17.02 13.29 -5.12
CA VAL A 7 17.64 11.95 -5.08
C VAL A 7 18.59 11.74 -3.89
N ALA A 8 18.46 12.53 -2.81
CA ALA A 8 19.28 12.44 -1.60
C ALA A 8 20.81 12.49 -1.87
N GLY A 9 21.23 13.20 -2.91
CA GLY A 9 22.63 13.28 -3.34
C GLY A 9 23.23 11.95 -3.85
N ARG A 10 22.41 10.92 -4.07
CA ARG A 10 22.83 9.57 -4.52
C ARG A 10 23.87 8.90 -3.59
N GLN A 11 23.79 9.13 -2.28
CA GLN A 11 24.77 8.69 -1.29
C GLN A 11 24.20 7.81 -0.18
N VAL A 12 22.94 7.37 -0.28
CA VAL A 12 22.30 6.58 0.76
C VAL A 12 22.90 5.17 0.81
N PRO A 13 23.46 4.72 1.97
CA PRO A 13 24.03 3.39 2.11
C PRO A 13 22.95 2.30 1.93
N THR A 14 23.35 1.13 1.43
CA THR A 14 22.42 0.05 1.00
C THR A 14 21.46 -0.43 2.07
N VAL A 15 21.93 -0.60 3.31
CA VAL A 15 21.10 -1.07 4.43
C VAL A 15 20.05 -0.02 4.79
N PHE A 16 20.46 1.24 4.95
CA PHE A 16 19.54 2.34 5.30
C PHE A 16 18.56 2.64 4.15
N ASN A 17 19.00 2.52 2.90
CA ASN A 17 18.08 2.60 1.78
C ASN A 17 17.08 1.43 1.78
N GLY A 18 17.53 0.24 2.19
CA GLY A 18 16.66 -0.92 2.41
C GLY A 18 15.60 -0.66 3.49
N MET A 19 16.00 -0.09 4.63
CA MET A 19 15.08 0.29 5.71
C MET A 19 14.09 1.37 5.25
N ALA A 20 14.58 2.43 4.61
CA ALA A 20 13.74 3.52 4.12
C ALA A 20 12.75 3.02 3.06
N THR A 21 13.18 2.14 2.15
CA THR A 21 12.31 1.49 1.16
C THR A 21 11.27 0.60 1.86
N ALA A 22 11.66 -0.15 2.87
CA ALA A 22 10.75 -0.98 3.64
C ALA A 22 9.72 -0.15 4.41
N ALA A 23 10.11 0.97 5.01
CA ALA A 23 9.20 1.91 5.67
C ALA A 23 8.23 2.57 4.70
N ASP A 24 8.74 2.99 3.53
CA ASP A 24 7.93 3.57 2.46
C ASP A 24 6.89 2.58 1.91
N TRP A 25 7.23 1.31 1.96
CA TRP A 25 6.39 0.20 1.51
C TRP A 25 5.41 -0.30 2.57
N MET A 26 5.86 -0.45 3.83
CA MET A 26 5.03 -0.90 4.94
C MET A 26 4.11 0.22 5.41
N SER A 27 3.13 0.48 4.57
CA SER A 27 2.15 1.56 4.69
C SER A 27 1.14 1.33 5.81
N GLY A 28 0.30 2.33 6.07
CA GLY A 28 -0.87 2.16 6.93
C GLY A 28 -1.78 1.01 6.51
N ALA A 29 -1.87 0.70 5.19
CA ALA A 29 -2.58 -0.48 4.74
C ALA A 29 -1.89 -1.78 5.15
N SER A 30 -0.56 -1.85 5.03
CA SER A 30 0.21 -3.04 5.45
C SER A 30 0.19 -3.23 6.96
N PHE A 31 0.36 -2.15 7.72
CA PHE A 31 0.42 -2.20 9.18
C PHE A 31 -0.97 -2.34 9.80
N VAL A 32 -1.93 -1.49 9.40
CA VAL A 32 -3.23 -1.39 10.09
C VAL A 32 -4.29 -2.30 9.47
N ALA A 33 -4.34 -2.41 8.13
CA ALA A 33 -5.49 -3.00 7.45
C ALA A 33 -5.27 -4.40 6.86
N MET A 34 -4.01 -4.82 6.62
CA MET A 34 -3.72 -6.11 5.98
C MET A 34 -4.12 -7.29 6.87
N ALA A 35 -3.74 -7.30 8.15
CA ALA A 35 -4.15 -8.34 9.07
C ALA A 35 -5.68 -8.37 9.25
N GLY A 36 -6.35 -7.20 9.26
CA GLY A 36 -7.80 -7.12 9.23
C GLY A 36 -8.42 -7.73 7.99
N GLY A 37 -7.80 -7.55 6.83
CA GLY A 37 -8.22 -8.21 5.59
C GLY A 37 -8.18 -9.74 5.70
N ILE A 38 -7.10 -10.30 6.26
CA ILE A 38 -6.95 -11.74 6.50
C ILE A 38 -7.97 -12.20 7.56
N TYR A 39 -8.14 -11.45 8.63
CA TYR A 39 -9.09 -11.73 9.71
C TYR A 39 -10.52 -11.97 9.19
N PHE A 40 -11.02 -11.11 8.27
CA PHE A 40 -12.38 -11.17 7.74
C PHE A 40 -12.54 -12.00 6.48
N LYS A 41 -11.51 -12.12 5.65
CA LYS A 41 -11.57 -12.77 4.34
C LYS A 41 -10.83 -14.10 4.28
N GLY A 42 -10.09 -14.43 5.33
CA GLY A 42 -9.31 -15.65 5.42
C GLY A 42 -8.07 -15.68 4.52
N TYR A 43 -7.56 -16.88 4.31
CA TYR A 43 -6.33 -17.15 3.56
C TYR A 43 -6.33 -16.65 2.11
N GLY A 44 -7.48 -16.46 1.49
CA GLY A 44 -7.57 -15.88 0.15
C GLY A 44 -6.88 -14.51 0.04
N TYR A 45 -6.82 -13.75 1.12
CA TYR A 45 -6.14 -12.45 1.18
C TYR A 45 -4.61 -12.54 1.29
N MET A 46 -4.04 -13.73 1.48
CA MET A 46 -2.60 -13.98 1.34
C MET A 46 -2.10 -13.65 -0.08
N ALA A 47 -2.99 -13.62 -1.08
CA ALA A 47 -2.68 -13.15 -2.42
C ALA A 47 -2.05 -11.74 -2.45
N LEU A 48 -2.43 -10.86 -1.50
CA LEU A 48 -1.84 -9.53 -1.35
C LEU A 48 -0.36 -9.61 -0.99
N LEU A 49 -0.03 -10.45 0.01
CA LEU A 49 1.35 -10.61 0.49
C LEU A 49 2.25 -11.20 -0.59
N VAL A 50 1.75 -12.25 -1.28
CA VAL A 50 2.44 -12.91 -2.40
C VAL A 50 2.66 -11.91 -3.53
N GLY A 51 1.62 -11.15 -3.90
CA GLY A 51 1.67 -10.15 -4.95
C GLY A 51 2.65 -9.02 -4.62
N TRP A 52 2.52 -8.42 -3.45
CA TRP A 52 3.40 -7.34 -3.02
C TRP A 52 4.87 -7.76 -2.91
N THR A 53 5.15 -8.93 -2.35
CA THR A 53 6.52 -9.46 -2.28
C THR A 53 7.05 -9.80 -3.67
N GLY A 54 6.24 -10.47 -4.51
CA GLY A 54 6.60 -10.80 -5.88
C GLY A 54 6.85 -9.57 -6.75
N GLY A 55 6.11 -8.47 -6.50
CA GLY A 55 6.32 -7.20 -7.18
C GLY A 55 7.72 -6.61 -6.94
N TYR A 56 8.26 -6.74 -5.74
CA TYR A 56 9.65 -6.35 -5.47
C TYR A 56 10.67 -7.20 -6.23
N VAL A 57 10.38 -8.48 -6.44
CA VAL A 57 11.21 -9.34 -7.31
C VAL A 57 11.17 -8.85 -8.76
N LEU A 58 9.99 -8.41 -9.26
CA LEU A 58 9.90 -7.78 -10.58
C LEU A 58 10.68 -6.47 -10.65
N VAL A 59 10.57 -5.61 -9.65
CA VAL A 59 11.37 -4.37 -9.58
C VAL A 59 12.86 -4.68 -9.61
N ALA A 60 13.31 -5.65 -8.79
CA ALA A 60 14.71 -6.04 -8.70
C ALA A 60 15.28 -6.54 -10.01
N SER A 61 14.52 -7.38 -10.72
CA SER A 61 14.96 -8.07 -11.93
C SER A 61 14.76 -7.23 -13.19
N LEU A 62 13.65 -6.50 -13.30
CA LEU A 62 13.25 -5.84 -14.54
C LEU A 62 13.55 -4.34 -14.58
N LEU A 63 13.56 -3.63 -13.45
CA LEU A 63 13.53 -2.18 -13.45
C LEU A 63 14.66 -1.51 -12.68
N ALA A 64 14.89 -1.84 -11.41
CA ALA A 64 15.76 -1.08 -10.52
C ALA A 64 17.20 -0.84 -11.05
N PRO A 65 17.92 -1.85 -11.56
CA PRO A 65 19.26 -1.66 -12.08
C PRO A 65 19.30 -0.74 -13.30
N TYR A 66 18.31 -0.87 -14.17
CA TYR A 66 18.22 -0.12 -15.43
C TYR A 66 17.84 1.34 -15.20
N LEU A 67 16.84 1.58 -14.34
CA LEU A 67 16.43 2.93 -13.96
C LEU A 67 17.58 3.68 -13.25
N ARG A 68 18.31 2.97 -12.36
CA ARG A 68 19.49 3.57 -11.72
C ARG A 68 20.60 3.90 -12.70
N LYS A 69 20.85 3.02 -13.68
CA LYS A 69 21.84 3.23 -14.76
C LYS A 69 21.44 4.42 -15.65
N PHE A 70 20.15 4.57 -15.95
CA PHE A 70 19.62 5.66 -16.76
C PHE A 70 19.79 7.03 -16.11
N GLY A 71 19.69 7.12 -14.77
CA GLY A 71 20.07 8.30 -13.99
C GLY A 71 19.02 9.41 -13.91
N CYS A 72 17.75 9.14 -14.14
CA CYS A 72 16.65 10.10 -14.02
C CYS A 72 16.36 10.51 -12.56
N TYR A 73 15.55 11.57 -12.39
CA TYR A 73 15.04 12.01 -11.09
C TYR A 73 13.69 11.39 -10.74
N THR A 74 12.84 11.13 -11.75
CA THR A 74 11.47 10.65 -11.59
C THR A 74 11.13 9.60 -12.63
N VAL A 75 10.02 8.88 -12.44
CA VAL A 75 9.49 7.94 -13.43
C VAL A 75 9.02 8.66 -14.70
N PRO A 76 8.26 9.78 -14.64
CA PRO A 76 7.95 10.56 -15.83
C PRO A 76 9.19 11.09 -16.58
N ASP A 77 10.28 11.40 -15.85
CA ASP A 77 11.54 11.80 -16.48
C ASP A 77 12.15 10.65 -17.31
N PHE A 78 12.10 9.43 -16.79
CA PHE A 78 12.47 8.23 -17.56
C PHE A 78 11.61 8.08 -18.83
N ILE A 79 10.28 8.11 -18.68
CA ILE A 79 9.34 7.96 -19.81
C ILE A 79 9.56 9.05 -20.86
N GLY A 80 9.61 10.31 -20.42
CA GLY A 80 9.82 11.44 -21.31
C GLY A 80 11.16 11.44 -22.04
N THR A 81 12.21 10.91 -21.39
CA THR A 81 13.56 10.81 -21.99
C THR A 81 13.67 9.58 -22.89
N ARG A 82 13.10 8.44 -22.46
CA ARG A 82 13.16 7.17 -23.22
C ARG A 82 12.37 7.21 -24.53
N TYR A 83 11.17 7.77 -24.48
CA TYR A 83 10.26 7.81 -25.63
C TYR A 83 10.28 9.15 -26.37
N GLY A 84 10.75 10.20 -25.73
CA GLY A 84 10.76 11.55 -26.27
C GLY A 84 9.40 12.25 -26.17
N GLY A 85 9.48 13.58 -26.11
CA GLY A 85 8.34 14.48 -26.20
C GLY A 85 7.57 14.72 -24.89
N ASN A 86 6.93 15.89 -24.86
CA ASN A 86 6.22 16.38 -23.68
C ASN A 86 4.92 15.59 -23.40
N LEU A 87 4.27 15.04 -24.44
CA LEU A 87 3.00 14.32 -24.28
C LEU A 87 3.19 12.99 -23.51
N ALA A 88 4.23 12.20 -23.86
CA ALA A 88 4.54 10.98 -23.12
C ALA A 88 4.89 11.27 -21.64
N ARG A 89 5.67 12.32 -21.40
CA ARG A 89 5.98 12.81 -20.04
C ARG A 89 4.72 13.23 -19.29
N LEU A 90 3.84 14.02 -19.91
CA LEU A 90 2.59 14.50 -19.30
C LEU A 90 1.67 13.34 -18.93
N LEU A 91 1.49 12.35 -19.80
CA LEU A 91 0.68 11.17 -19.50
C LEU A 91 1.26 10.38 -18.33
N ALA A 92 2.57 10.20 -18.27
CA ALA A 92 3.22 9.55 -17.13
C ALA A 92 3.00 10.33 -15.82
N VAL A 93 3.02 11.67 -15.84
CA VAL A 93 2.68 12.52 -14.68
C VAL A 93 1.22 12.32 -14.27
N ILE A 94 0.30 12.24 -15.23
CA ILE A 94 -1.14 12.01 -14.94
C ILE A 94 -1.33 10.64 -14.27
N VAL A 95 -0.80 9.57 -14.84
CA VAL A 95 -0.93 8.21 -14.25
C VAL A 95 -0.31 8.16 -12.86
N LEU A 96 0.90 8.71 -12.69
CA LEU A 96 1.58 8.82 -11.40
C LEU A 96 0.70 9.56 -10.38
N THR A 97 0.14 10.69 -10.78
CA THR A 97 -0.68 11.53 -9.88
C THR A 97 -1.95 10.78 -9.46
N VAL A 98 -2.68 10.16 -10.39
CA VAL A 98 -3.89 9.39 -10.09
C VAL A 98 -3.57 8.24 -9.12
N ALA A 99 -2.58 7.43 -9.42
CA ALA A 99 -2.20 6.29 -8.60
C ALA A 99 -1.69 6.72 -7.21
N SER A 100 -0.73 7.64 -7.17
CA SER A 100 -0.12 8.07 -5.91
C SER A 100 -1.09 8.88 -5.05
N PHE A 101 -1.97 9.70 -5.64
CA PHE A 101 -2.98 10.46 -4.91
C PHE A 101 -4.03 9.53 -4.26
N THR A 102 -4.49 8.51 -4.99
CA THR A 102 -5.39 7.47 -4.44
C THR A 102 -4.73 6.77 -3.24
N TYR A 103 -3.42 6.54 -3.31
CA TYR A 103 -2.67 5.93 -2.21
C TYR A 103 -2.49 6.89 -1.02
N VAL A 104 -2.22 8.19 -1.27
CA VAL A 104 -2.12 9.22 -0.22
C VAL A 104 -3.39 9.31 0.61
N THR A 105 -4.56 9.28 -0.03
CA THR A 105 -5.85 9.32 0.69
C THR A 105 -5.99 8.15 1.66
N ALA A 106 -5.53 6.96 1.29
CA ALA A 106 -5.51 5.79 2.17
C ALA A 106 -4.58 5.98 3.38
N GLN A 107 -3.41 6.60 3.18
CA GLN A 107 -2.46 6.85 4.28
C GLN A 107 -2.99 7.90 5.24
N ILE A 108 -3.60 8.97 4.74
CA ILE A 108 -4.25 9.98 5.56
C ILE A 108 -5.45 9.39 6.32
N ASN A 109 -6.21 8.47 5.72
CA ASN A 109 -7.26 7.73 6.43
C ASN A 109 -6.67 6.90 7.59
N ALA A 110 -5.54 6.23 7.38
CA ALA A 110 -4.89 5.46 8.43
C ALA A 110 -4.40 6.35 9.59
N THR A 111 -3.70 7.46 9.29
CA THR A 111 -3.25 8.41 10.32
C THR A 111 -4.44 9.05 11.05
N GLY A 112 -5.50 9.41 10.31
CA GLY A 112 -6.73 9.96 10.87
C GLY A 112 -7.44 8.98 11.82
N THR A 113 -7.46 7.68 11.47
CA THR A 113 -8.04 6.64 12.34
C THR A 113 -7.27 6.54 13.67
N ILE A 114 -5.94 6.51 13.61
CA ILE A 114 -5.11 6.42 14.81
C ILE A 114 -5.25 7.69 15.65
N ALA A 115 -5.22 8.87 15.02
CA ALA A 115 -5.40 10.14 15.71
C ALA A 115 -6.80 10.26 16.34
N SER A 116 -7.84 9.77 15.67
CA SER A 116 -9.22 9.77 16.19
C SER A 116 -9.33 8.96 17.49
N VAL A 117 -8.76 7.76 17.50
CA VAL A 117 -8.76 6.88 18.68
C VAL A 117 -7.86 7.44 19.79
N ALA A 118 -6.66 7.92 19.45
CA ALA A 118 -5.67 8.37 20.44
C ALA A 118 -6.05 9.70 21.11
N LEU A 119 -6.78 10.58 20.42
CA LEU A 119 -7.14 11.93 20.89
C LEU A 119 -8.62 12.08 21.23
N ASP A 120 -9.40 11.02 21.03
CA ASP A 120 -10.86 11.02 21.22
C ASP A 120 -11.57 12.19 20.47
N ILE A 121 -11.20 12.35 19.19
CA ILE A 121 -11.78 13.37 18.31
C ILE A 121 -12.46 12.73 17.10
N PRO A 122 -13.52 13.35 16.54
CA PRO A 122 -14.20 12.83 15.36
C PRO A 122 -13.25 12.64 14.18
N PHE A 123 -13.37 11.52 13.48
CA PHE A 123 -12.50 11.11 12.38
C PHE A 123 -12.31 12.20 11.31
N GLN A 124 -13.38 12.89 10.96
CA GLN A 124 -13.37 13.99 9.96
C GLN A 124 -12.41 15.15 10.29
N TYR A 125 -12.08 15.36 11.57
CA TYR A 125 -11.07 16.34 12.02
C TYR A 125 -9.70 15.67 12.23
N ALA A 126 -9.69 14.42 12.69
CA ALA A 126 -8.49 13.67 12.95
C ALA A 126 -7.61 13.48 11.71
N VAL A 127 -8.20 13.38 10.51
CA VAL A 127 -7.47 13.30 9.24
C VAL A 127 -6.59 14.53 8.99
N TYR A 128 -7.01 15.72 9.41
CA TYR A 128 -6.20 16.94 9.28
C TYR A 128 -5.08 17.01 10.33
N VAL A 129 -5.31 16.46 11.52
CA VAL A 129 -4.22 16.30 12.52
C VAL A 129 -3.14 15.36 11.98
N GLY A 130 -3.54 14.23 11.41
CA GLY A 130 -2.63 13.31 10.75
C GLY A 130 -1.88 13.97 9.57
N LEU A 131 -2.56 14.79 8.77
CA LEU A 131 -1.95 15.53 7.68
C LEU A 131 -0.84 16.49 8.16
N VAL A 132 -1.04 17.22 9.25
CA VAL A 132 -0.01 18.13 9.80
C VAL A 132 1.29 17.38 10.06
N SER A 133 1.21 16.19 10.68
CA SER A 133 2.38 15.35 10.96
C SER A 133 3.12 14.94 9.67
N ILE A 134 2.38 14.55 8.63
CA ILE A 134 2.93 14.20 7.31
C ILE A 134 3.62 15.42 6.68
N LEU A 135 2.96 16.57 6.64
CA LEU A 135 3.52 17.78 6.02
C LEU A 135 4.79 18.27 6.73
N LEU A 136 4.86 18.17 8.05
CA LEU A 136 6.06 18.54 8.81
C LEU A 136 7.28 17.71 8.40
N CYS A 137 7.10 16.40 8.19
CA CYS A 137 8.18 15.52 7.73
C CYS A 137 8.59 15.82 6.28
N SER A 138 7.62 15.97 5.36
CA SER A 138 7.87 16.08 3.92
C SER A 138 8.44 17.43 3.49
N MET A 139 8.01 18.55 4.14
CA MET A 139 8.37 19.90 3.69
C MET A 139 9.81 20.28 3.99
N LEU A 140 10.40 19.76 5.08
CA LEU A 140 11.66 20.29 5.62
C LEU A 140 12.91 19.77 4.91
N GLY A 141 12.91 18.54 4.38
CA GLY A 141 14.15 17.90 3.95
C GLY A 141 14.19 17.31 2.53
N GLY A 142 13.10 17.35 1.74
CA GLY A 142 13.03 16.64 0.46
C GLY A 142 13.40 15.16 0.60
N MET A 143 13.88 14.51 -0.47
CA MET A 143 14.22 13.07 -0.47
C MET A 143 15.27 12.70 0.58
N ARG A 144 16.23 13.58 0.88
CA ARG A 144 17.25 13.30 1.90
C ARG A 144 16.64 13.27 3.31
N GLY A 145 15.81 14.25 3.65
CA GLY A 145 15.12 14.30 4.94
C GLY A 145 14.17 13.12 5.11
N VAL A 146 13.30 12.88 4.13
CA VAL A 146 12.35 11.77 4.10
C VAL A 146 13.05 10.42 4.25
N THR A 147 14.20 10.20 3.58
CA THR A 147 14.93 8.92 3.70
C THR A 147 15.38 8.64 5.15
N TRP A 148 15.94 9.61 5.84
CA TRP A 148 16.42 9.39 7.22
C TRP A 148 15.27 9.33 8.24
N THR A 149 14.21 10.10 8.03
CA THR A 149 12.98 9.99 8.82
C THR A 149 12.38 8.58 8.69
N GLN A 150 12.32 8.03 7.48
CA GLN A 150 11.81 6.70 7.22
C GLN A 150 12.67 5.59 7.82
N VAL A 151 13.99 5.76 7.92
CA VAL A 151 14.84 4.82 8.67
C VAL A 151 14.44 4.76 10.14
N ALA A 152 14.21 5.90 10.77
CA ALA A 152 13.73 5.97 12.15
C ALA A 152 12.31 5.37 12.30
N GLN A 153 11.41 5.72 11.38
CA GLN A 153 10.04 5.19 11.32
C GLN A 153 10.04 3.67 11.14
N TYR A 154 10.95 3.12 10.32
CA TYR A 154 11.09 1.67 10.16
C TYR A 154 11.38 0.97 11.50
N ILE A 155 12.33 1.49 12.27
CA ILE A 155 12.70 0.91 13.57
C ILE A 155 11.49 0.88 14.53
N VAL A 156 10.75 1.98 14.59
CA VAL A 156 9.55 2.07 15.45
C VAL A 156 8.47 1.10 14.98
N LEU A 157 8.12 1.11 13.68
CA LEU A 157 7.03 0.29 13.17
C LEU A 157 7.30 -1.21 13.27
N ILE A 158 8.55 -1.65 13.04
CA ILE A 158 8.85 -3.09 13.07
C ILE A 158 8.82 -3.63 14.50
N ILE A 159 9.33 -2.88 15.48
CA ILE A 159 9.25 -3.25 16.90
C ILE A 159 7.77 -3.27 17.33
N ALA A 160 7.02 -2.23 16.99
CA ALA A 160 5.60 -2.08 17.30
C ALA A 160 4.73 -3.23 16.73
N TYR A 161 5.12 -3.77 15.57
CA TYR A 161 4.40 -4.88 14.96
C TYR A 161 4.78 -6.25 15.53
N LEU A 162 6.08 -6.52 15.65
CA LEU A 162 6.58 -7.83 16.08
C LEU A 162 6.37 -8.09 17.57
N LEU A 163 6.56 -7.09 18.42
CA LEU A 163 6.49 -7.27 19.86
C LEU A 163 5.15 -7.83 20.34
N PRO A 164 3.97 -7.29 19.94
CA PRO A 164 2.68 -7.89 20.30
C PRO A 164 2.53 -9.31 19.78
N VAL A 165 2.95 -9.59 18.53
CA VAL A 165 2.83 -10.92 17.93
C VAL A 165 3.56 -11.97 18.77
N PHE A 166 4.82 -11.71 19.12
CA PHE A 166 5.60 -12.63 19.96
C PHE A 166 5.05 -12.74 21.38
N TRP A 167 4.64 -11.63 21.97
CA TRP A 167 4.10 -11.61 23.33
C TRP A 167 2.79 -12.39 23.45
N ILE A 168 1.84 -12.12 22.56
CA ILE A 168 0.54 -12.80 22.54
C ILE A 168 0.74 -14.29 22.27
N SER A 169 1.57 -14.65 21.30
CA SER A 169 1.89 -16.04 20.99
C SER A 169 2.44 -16.79 22.22
N ASN A 170 3.39 -16.19 22.93
CA ASN A 170 3.92 -16.79 24.14
C ASN A 170 2.87 -16.90 25.27
N LYS A 171 2.03 -15.87 25.43
CA LYS A 171 0.94 -15.86 26.42
C LYS A 171 -0.14 -16.93 26.13
N MET A 172 -0.37 -17.23 24.86
CA MET A 172 -1.32 -18.27 24.42
C MET A 172 -0.72 -19.68 24.40
N GLY A 173 0.58 -19.83 24.68
CA GLY A 173 1.25 -21.12 24.63
C GLY A 173 1.64 -21.60 23.22
N ALA A 174 1.49 -20.74 22.19
CA ALA A 174 1.88 -21.05 20.81
C ALA A 174 3.40 -20.89 20.56
N GLY A 175 4.20 -20.70 21.59
CA GLY A 175 5.66 -20.63 21.53
C GLY A 175 6.20 -19.24 21.15
N PHE A 176 7.53 -19.10 21.23
CA PHE A 176 8.20 -17.81 20.96
C PHE A 176 8.23 -17.45 19.48
N PHE A 177 8.29 -18.44 18.59
CA PHE A 177 8.25 -18.24 17.14
C PHE A 177 6.90 -18.68 16.55
N PRO A 178 5.88 -17.81 16.60
CA PRO A 178 4.51 -18.15 16.21
C PRO A 178 4.36 -18.58 14.75
N HIS A 179 5.28 -18.17 13.88
CA HIS A 179 5.26 -18.50 12.45
C HIS A 179 5.25 -20.00 12.17
N PHE A 180 5.89 -20.81 13.02
CA PHE A 180 5.92 -22.27 12.88
C PHE A 180 4.62 -22.94 13.37
N MET A 181 3.84 -22.25 14.20
CA MET A 181 2.60 -22.75 14.77
C MET A 181 1.36 -22.25 14.03
N LEU A 182 1.54 -21.46 12.95
CA LEU A 182 0.42 -20.84 12.24
C LEU A 182 -0.62 -21.86 11.77
N ALA A 183 -0.18 -23.01 11.24
CA ALA A 183 -1.09 -24.04 10.74
C ALA A 183 -1.95 -24.65 11.86
N ASP A 184 -1.35 -24.92 13.01
CA ASP A 184 -2.04 -25.50 14.17
C ASP A 184 -3.06 -24.51 14.75
N GLU A 185 -2.68 -23.23 14.88
CA GLU A 185 -3.58 -22.19 15.37
C GLU A 185 -4.74 -21.89 14.41
N VAL A 186 -4.51 -22.03 13.11
CA VAL A 186 -5.58 -21.92 12.11
C VAL A 186 -6.53 -23.12 12.18
N ALA A 187 -6.02 -24.33 12.40
CA ALA A 187 -6.87 -25.51 12.62
C ALA A 187 -7.72 -25.31 13.88
N ARG A 188 -7.14 -24.81 14.97
CA ARG A 188 -7.85 -24.47 16.21
C ARG A 188 -8.99 -23.45 15.97
N ILE A 189 -8.75 -22.40 15.17
CA ILE A 189 -9.80 -21.46 14.78
C ILE A 189 -10.91 -22.17 14.00
N ALA A 190 -10.57 -23.05 13.06
CA ALA A 190 -11.56 -23.74 12.25
C ALA A 190 -12.49 -24.64 13.11
N ASP A 191 -11.93 -25.30 14.13
CA ASP A 191 -12.71 -26.09 15.09
C ASP A 191 -13.66 -25.20 15.91
N LEU A 192 -13.18 -24.06 16.42
CA LEU A 192 -13.99 -23.10 17.16
C LEU A 192 -15.08 -22.47 16.28
N GLU A 193 -14.75 -22.07 15.07
CA GLU A 193 -15.72 -21.53 14.10
C GLU A 193 -16.83 -22.54 13.79
N SER A 194 -16.49 -23.83 13.72
CA SER A 194 -17.45 -24.91 13.56
C SER A 194 -18.33 -25.09 14.81
N GLN A 195 -17.73 -25.10 16.01
CA GLN A 195 -18.45 -25.21 17.29
C GLN A 195 -19.45 -24.06 17.49
N PHE A 196 -19.07 -22.83 17.13
CA PHE A 196 -19.94 -21.65 17.19
C PHE A 196 -20.87 -21.49 15.99
N GLY A 197 -20.96 -22.49 15.11
CA GLY A 197 -21.91 -22.50 13.99
C GLY A 197 -21.65 -21.41 12.93
N LEU A 198 -20.41 -21.16 12.58
CA LEU A 198 -20.08 -20.18 11.55
C LEU A 198 -20.87 -20.43 10.26
N GLY A 199 -21.61 -19.40 9.80
CA GLY A 199 -22.40 -19.45 8.57
C GLY A 199 -23.76 -20.17 8.69
N THR A 200 -24.09 -20.78 9.83
CA THR A 200 -25.43 -21.40 10.09
C THR A 200 -26.46 -20.34 10.45
N VAL A 201 -26.06 -19.33 11.23
CA VAL A 201 -26.93 -18.21 11.60
C VAL A 201 -26.59 -17.01 10.70
N LYS A 202 -27.58 -16.41 10.09
CA LYS A 202 -27.44 -15.23 9.24
C LYS A 202 -28.28 -14.10 9.82
N ASN A 203 -27.66 -12.94 9.95
CA ASN A 203 -28.39 -11.72 10.31
C ASN A 203 -29.36 -11.33 9.20
N SER A 204 -30.51 -10.80 9.56
CA SER A 204 -31.45 -10.24 8.59
C SER A 204 -30.89 -8.94 7.99
N ALA A 205 -31.46 -8.53 6.86
CA ALA A 205 -31.10 -7.22 6.27
C ALA A 205 -31.44 -6.05 7.21
N ALA A 206 -32.48 -6.19 8.04
CA ALA A 206 -32.86 -5.21 9.04
C ALA A 206 -31.81 -5.11 10.16
N ASP A 207 -31.31 -6.25 10.66
CA ASP A 207 -30.26 -6.30 11.67
C ASP A 207 -28.98 -5.64 11.16
N LEU A 208 -28.54 -6.00 9.94
CA LEU A 208 -27.35 -5.42 9.32
C LEU A 208 -27.48 -3.92 9.04
N ALA A 209 -28.69 -3.40 8.87
CA ALA A 209 -28.93 -1.96 8.70
C ALA A 209 -28.64 -1.16 9.98
N THR A 210 -28.65 -1.78 11.15
CA THR A 210 -28.31 -1.14 12.44
C THR A 210 -26.80 -1.08 12.70
N VAL A 211 -26.01 -1.89 11.99
CA VAL A 211 -24.56 -1.94 12.16
C VAL A 211 -23.90 -0.69 11.58
N PRO A 212 -23.02 0.00 12.32
CA PRO A 212 -22.30 1.16 11.82
C PRO A 212 -21.53 0.86 10.52
N LYS A 213 -21.50 1.83 9.60
CA LYS A 213 -20.81 1.70 8.32
C LYS A 213 -19.31 1.39 8.53
N GLY A 214 -18.77 0.49 7.70
CA GLY A 214 -17.34 0.13 7.74
C GLY A 214 -16.99 -0.98 8.72
N LEU A 215 -17.94 -1.48 9.50
CA LEU A 215 -17.77 -2.67 10.33
C LEU A 215 -18.15 -3.93 9.57
N ALA A 216 -17.48 -5.03 9.90
CA ALA A 216 -17.73 -6.35 9.33
C ALA A 216 -17.85 -7.39 10.45
N GLY A 217 -18.79 -8.33 10.29
CA GLY A 217 -18.90 -9.51 11.13
C GLY A 217 -18.03 -10.65 10.62
N ILE A 218 -17.84 -11.67 11.46
CA ILE A 218 -17.14 -12.90 11.10
C ILE A 218 -18.09 -13.79 10.30
N THR A 219 -18.05 -13.65 8.97
CA THR A 219 -18.94 -14.38 8.04
C THR A 219 -18.22 -15.44 7.21
N LYS A 220 -16.89 -15.47 7.26
CA LYS A 220 -16.05 -16.43 6.53
C LYS A 220 -15.07 -17.10 7.45
N ALA A 221 -14.85 -18.39 7.22
CA ALA A 221 -13.84 -19.15 7.93
C ALA A 221 -12.44 -18.51 7.74
N HIS A 222 -11.63 -18.56 8.79
CA HIS A 222 -10.27 -18.05 8.75
C HIS A 222 -9.40 -18.80 7.73
N SER A 223 -9.66 -20.10 7.57
CA SER A 223 -9.04 -20.95 6.56
C SER A 223 -9.59 -20.77 5.14
N ALA A 224 -10.59 -19.88 4.93
CA ALA A 224 -11.22 -19.71 3.64
C ALA A 224 -10.24 -19.23 2.57
N VAL A 225 -10.24 -19.92 1.45
CA VAL A 225 -9.56 -19.52 0.23
C VAL A 225 -10.54 -18.84 -0.73
N ASN A 226 -10.03 -18.15 -1.72
CA ASN A 226 -10.88 -17.57 -2.76
C ASN A 226 -11.70 -18.66 -3.48
N ALA A 227 -12.89 -18.29 -3.96
CA ALA A 227 -13.83 -19.22 -4.60
C ALA A 227 -13.22 -19.98 -5.80
N THR A 228 -12.22 -19.37 -6.46
CA THR A 228 -11.47 -20.00 -7.57
C THR A 228 -9.98 -19.73 -7.43
N PRO A 229 -9.10 -20.64 -7.90
CA PRO A 229 -7.65 -20.36 -7.99
C PRO A 229 -7.33 -19.09 -8.77
N TRP A 230 -8.13 -18.78 -9.79
CA TRP A 230 -7.99 -17.57 -10.59
C TRP A 230 -8.20 -16.29 -9.79
N ALA A 231 -9.13 -16.26 -8.87
CA ALA A 231 -9.36 -15.11 -7.99
C ALA A 231 -8.15 -14.81 -7.11
N PHE A 232 -7.42 -15.84 -6.65
CA PHE A 232 -6.16 -15.68 -5.92
C PHE A 232 -5.04 -15.18 -6.85
N ILE A 233 -4.87 -15.84 -8.00
CA ILE A 233 -3.81 -15.51 -8.96
C ILE A 233 -4.00 -14.10 -9.51
N SER A 234 -5.24 -13.72 -9.87
CA SER A 234 -5.53 -12.39 -10.41
C SER A 234 -5.21 -11.28 -9.40
N LEU A 235 -5.57 -11.47 -8.13
CA LEU A 235 -5.23 -10.50 -7.08
C LEU A 235 -3.71 -10.43 -6.84
N ALA A 236 -3.02 -11.58 -6.80
CA ALA A 236 -1.58 -11.63 -6.65
C ALA A 236 -0.87 -10.95 -7.84
N LEU A 237 -1.29 -11.21 -9.08
CA LEU A 237 -0.73 -10.57 -10.29
C LEU A 237 -1.00 -9.06 -10.30
N ALA A 238 -2.21 -8.62 -9.94
CA ALA A 238 -2.52 -7.19 -9.85
C ALA A 238 -1.59 -6.49 -8.87
N MET A 239 -1.40 -7.05 -7.69
CA MET A 239 -0.49 -6.49 -6.68
C MET A 239 0.97 -6.55 -7.12
N MET A 240 1.38 -7.61 -7.80
CA MET A 240 2.74 -7.81 -8.29
C MET A 240 3.12 -6.78 -9.38
N MET A 241 2.27 -6.63 -10.39
CA MET A 241 2.48 -5.65 -11.47
C MET A 241 2.29 -4.21 -10.96
N GLY A 242 1.32 -3.99 -10.08
CA GLY A 242 1.08 -2.70 -9.44
C GLY A 242 2.30 -2.23 -8.65
N THR A 243 2.89 -3.10 -7.82
CA THR A 243 4.13 -2.82 -7.08
C THR A 243 5.26 -2.36 -8.01
N ALA A 244 5.45 -3.08 -9.12
CA ALA A 244 6.49 -2.77 -10.09
C ALA A 244 6.22 -1.49 -10.90
N SER A 245 5.06 -0.87 -10.71
CA SER A 245 4.64 0.34 -11.41
C SER A 245 4.57 1.57 -10.52
N LEU A 246 4.68 1.39 -9.19
CA LEU A 246 4.54 2.50 -8.25
C LEU A 246 5.76 3.43 -8.25
N PRO A 247 5.56 4.72 -8.56
CA PRO A 247 6.68 5.65 -8.76
C PRO A 247 7.51 5.92 -7.51
N HIS A 248 6.88 6.03 -6.31
CA HIS A 248 7.59 6.30 -5.06
C HIS A 248 8.56 5.17 -4.69
N VAL A 249 8.20 3.91 -4.95
CA VAL A 249 9.08 2.75 -4.77
C VAL A 249 10.31 2.85 -5.69
N MET A 250 10.10 3.19 -6.96
CA MET A 250 11.18 3.27 -7.95
C MET A 250 12.14 4.43 -7.66
N MET A 251 11.67 5.53 -7.10
CA MET A 251 12.51 6.67 -6.72
C MET A 251 13.61 6.30 -5.71
N ARG A 252 13.40 5.28 -4.88
CA ARG A 252 14.39 4.81 -3.90
C ARG A 252 15.67 4.28 -4.53
N TYR A 253 15.61 3.75 -5.73
CA TYR A 253 16.80 3.23 -6.41
C TYR A 253 17.65 4.34 -7.01
N PHE A 254 17.07 5.51 -7.28
CA PHE A 254 17.83 6.68 -7.73
C PHE A 254 18.70 7.30 -6.63
N THR A 255 18.42 7.04 -5.36
CA THR A 255 19.15 7.58 -4.21
C THR A 255 20.45 6.83 -3.88
N THR A 256 20.67 5.65 -4.46
CA THR A 256 21.83 4.80 -4.18
C THR A 256 23.08 5.24 -4.96
N PRO A 257 24.30 5.03 -4.43
CA PRO A 257 25.53 5.49 -5.07
C PRO A 257 25.87 4.75 -6.38
N SER A 258 25.43 3.51 -6.56
CA SER A 258 25.77 2.70 -7.74
C SER A 258 24.67 1.68 -8.07
N VAL A 259 24.74 1.08 -9.27
CA VAL A 259 23.87 -0.03 -9.69
C VAL A 259 24.02 -1.23 -8.77
N LYS A 260 25.25 -1.54 -8.34
CA LYS A 260 25.54 -2.64 -7.38
C LYS A 260 24.89 -2.34 -6.02
N ALA A 261 24.95 -1.09 -5.56
CA ALA A 261 24.29 -0.66 -4.33
C ALA A 261 22.76 -0.74 -4.45
N ALA A 262 22.17 -0.36 -5.59
CA ALA A 262 20.74 -0.50 -5.86
C ALA A 262 20.29 -1.97 -5.74
N ARG A 263 20.99 -2.90 -6.39
CA ARG A 263 20.68 -4.34 -6.29
C ARG A 263 20.77 -4.88 -4.86
N LYS A 264 21.82 -4.52 -4.12
CA LYS A 264 21.97 -4.93 -2.71
C LYS A 264 20.87 -4.34 -1.83
N SER A 265 20.46 -3.11 -2.09
CA SER A 265 19.38 -2.43 -1.37
C SER A 265 18.04 -3.15 -1.53
N VAL A 266 17.76 -3.73 -2.70
CA VAL A 266 16.55 -4.56 -2.90
C VAL A 266 16.53 -5.78 -1.96
N GLY A 267 17.66 -6.47 -1.83
CA GLY A 267 17.77 -7.61 -0.92
C GLY A 267 17.49 -7.24 0.53
N TRP A 268 18.04 -6.11 0.99
CA TRP A 268 17.75 -5.57 2.33
C TRP A 268 16.28 -5.17 2.48
N SER A 269 15.71 -4.51 1.46
CA SER A 269 14.28 -4.15 1.47
C SER A 269 13.39 -5.37 1.62
N LEU A 270 13.64 -6.43 0.84
CA LEU A 270 12.89 -7.68 0.92
C LEU A 270 13.00 -8.34 2.29
N PHE A 271 14.20 -8.38 2.88
CA PHE A 271 14.39 -8.89 4.23
C PHE A 271 13.57 -8.12 5.27
N PHE A 272 13.65 -6.80 5.25
CA PHE A 272 12.92 -5.94 6.18
C PHE A 272 11.40 -6.01 6.00
N ILE A 273 10.92 -6.14 4.76
CA ILE A 273 9.50 -6.33 4.45
C ILE A 273 9.02 -7.69 4.92
N PHE A 274 9.82 -8.74 4.73
CA PHE A 274 9.49 -10.09 5.15
C PHE A 274 9.17 -10.19 6.65
N LEU A 275 9.89 -9.48 7.50
CA LEU A 275 9.67 -9.50 8.95
C LEU A 275 8.22 -9.12 9.33
N LEU A 276 7.65 -8.09 8.70
CA LEU A 276 6.26 -7.69 8.97
C LEU A 276 5.27 -8.61 8.23
N TYR A 277 5.53 -8.89 6.96
CA TYR A 277 4.56 -9.62 6.13
C TYR A 277 4.40 -11.08 6.54
N SER A 278 5.45 -11.73 7.04
CA SER A 278 5.33 -13.07 7.63
C SER A 278 4.55 -13.06 8.95
N SER A 279 4.56 -11.94 9.67
CA SER A 279 3.89 -11.81 10.97
C SER A 279 2.42 -11.37 10.87
N ALA A 280 2.00 -10.77 9.74
CA ALA A 280 0.63 -10.28 9.60
C ALA A 280 -0.44 -11.39 9.61
N PRO A 281 -0.26 -12.54 8.96
CA PRO A 281 -1.18 -13.67 9.08
C PRO A 281 -1.27 -14.17 10.52
N MET A 282 -0.14 -14.22 11.23
CA MET A 282 -0.11 -14.65 12.62
C MET A 282 -0.85 -13.67 13.52
N LEU A 283 -0.66 -12.37 13.33
CA LEU A 283 -1.39 -11.35 14.11
C LEU A 283 -2.91 -11.46 13.88
N ALA A 284 -3.36 -11.68 12.64
CA ALA A 284 -4.77 -11.89 12.33
C ALA A 284 -5.33 -13.14 13.04
N THR A 285 -4.55 -14.23 13.06
CA THR A 285 -4.89 -15.50 13.73
C THR A 285 -4.98 -15.31 15.24
N LEU A 286 -3.95 -14.72 15.87
CA LEU A 286 -3.92 -14.47 17.31
C LEU A 286 -5.02 -13.50 17.76
N SER A 287 -5.30 -12.46 16.98
CA SER A 287 -6.41 -11.54 17.24
C SER A 287 -7.76 -12.27 17.24
N LYS A 288 -7.98 -13.16 16.28
CA LYS A 288 -9.23 -13.92 16.20
C LYS A 288 -9.35 -14.89 17.37
N LEU A 289 -8.29 -15.63 17.69
CA LEU A 289 -8.28 -16.54 18.85
C LEU A 289 -8.55 -15.81 20.15
N SER A 290 -7.96 -14.62 20.34
CA SER A 290 -8.18 -13.81 21.57
C SER A 290 -9.66 -13.48 21.80
N LEU A 291 -10.47 -13.44 20.75
CA LEU A 291 -11.90 -13.11 20.83
C LEU A 291 -12.79 -14.34 20.91
N ILE A 292 -12.46 -15.41 20.13
CA ILE A 292 -13.39 -16.53 19.97
C ILE A 292 -13.11 -17.73 20.88
N ASP A 293 -11.89 -17.86 21.44
CA ASP A 293 -11.56 -19.03 22.24
C ASP A 293 -12.04 -18.89 23.69
N PRO A 294 -13.01 -19.70 24.11
CA PRO A 294 -13.57 -19.64 25.47
C PRO A 294 -12.58 -20.10 26.55
N ASN A 295 -11.51 -20.83 26.18
CA ASN A 295 -10.47 -21.25 27.11
C ASN A 295 -9.49 -20.12 27.43
N LEU A 296 -9.51 -19.04 26.68
CA LEU A 296 -8.75 -17.85 26.95
C LEU A 296 -9.58 -16.89 27.81
N ALA A 297 -8.96 -16.29 28.82
CA ALA A 297 -9.62 -15.29 29.68
C ALA A 297 -10.15 -14.09 28.88
N THR A 298 -9.61 -13.88 27.68
CA THR A 298 -9.94 -12.79 26.77
C THR A 298 -11.10 -13.12 25.83
N GLY A 299 -11.47 -14.40 25.69
CA GLY A 299 -12.57 -14.82 24.84
C GLY A 299 -13.91 -14.19 25.24
N ILE A 300 -14.64 -13.66 24.27
CA ILE A 300 -15.92 -12.96 24.49
C ILE A 300 -17.11 -13.68 23.89
N ILE A 301 -16.91 -14.52 22.87
CA ILE A 301 -17.99 -15.27 22.25
C ILE A 301 -18.54 -16.29 23.26
N GLY A 302 -19.86 -16.32 23.41
CA GLY A 302 -20.56 -17.14 24.40
C GLY A 302 -20.76 -16.45 25.77
N LYS A 303 -20.19 -15.25 26.00
CA LYS A 303 -20.48 -14.44 27.20
C LYS A 303 -21.77 -13.66 27.05
N SER A 304 -22.32 -13.17 28.18
CA SER A 304 -23.48 -12.28 28.09
C SER A 304 -23.11 -10.96 27.41
N ILE A 305 -24.03 -10.43 26.60
CA ILE A 305 -23.81 -9.17 25.89
C ILE A 305 -23.54 -8.02 26.86
N SER A 306 -24.21 -7.99 28.00
CA SER A 306 -24.01 -6.99 29.06
C SER A 306 -22.58 -7.05 29.67
N GLU A 307 -22.04 -8.25 29.87
CA GLU A 307 -20.65 -8.41 30.31
C GLU A 307 -19.65 -7.87 29.28
N VAL A 308 -19.87 -8.19 27.99
CA VAL A 308 -19.00 -7.71 26.92
C VAL A 308 -19.07 -6.19 26.76
N GLN A 309 -20.26 -5.61 26.86
CA GLN A 309 -20.46 -4.15 26.79
C GLN A 309 -19.86 -3.42 28.00
N ALA A 310 -19.64 -4.08 29.12
CA ALA A 310 -18.98 -3.51 30.31
C ALA A 310 -17.45 -3.56 30.25
N ILE A 311 -16.83 -4.21 29.25
CA ILE A 311 -15.39 -4.30 29.11
C ILE A 311 -14.84 -2.93 28.66
N ASP A 312 -13.85 -2.39 29.36
CA ASP A 312 -13.26 -1.06 29.08
C ASP A 312 -12.74 -0.93 27.63
N TRP A 313 -11.98 -1.92 27.14
CA TRP A 313 -11.48 -1.83 25.77
C TRP A 313 -12.61 -1.86 24.72
N TYR A 314 -13.69 -2.62 24.97
CA TYR A 314 -14.84 -2.62 24.08
C TYR A 314 -15.50 -1.24 24.03
N GLN A 315 -15.72 -0.60 25.18
CA GLN A 315 -16.33 0.72 25.26
C GLN A 315 -15.52 1.76 24.48
N ASN A 316 -14.20 1.78 24.62
CA ASN A 316 -13.31 2.70 23.90
C ASN A 316 -13.42 2.51 22.38
N TRP A 317 -13.38 1.28 21.90
CA TRP A 317 -13.46 0.99 20.46
C TRP A 317 -14.88 1.14 19.89
N ASN A 318 -15.91 0.93 20.70
CA ASN A 318 -17.29 1.21 20.33
C ASN A 318 -17.57 2.71 20.20
N GLN A 319 -17.07 3.52 21.14
CA GLN A 319 -17.16 4.98 21.08
C GLN A 319 -16.48 5.55 19.82
N ALA A 320 -15.37 4.95 19.40
CA ALA A 320 -14.70 5.28 18.15
C ALA A 320 -15.43 4.78 16.88
N ASN A 321 -16.60 4.13 17.01
CA ASN A 321 -17.33 3.46 15.93
C ASN A 321 -16.48 2.39 15.18
N LEU A 322 -15.60 1.70 15.89
CA LEU A 322 -14.73 0.67 15.33
C LEU A 322 -15.06 -0.75 15.83
N MET A 323 -15.94 -0.87 16.82
CA MET A 323 -16.53 -2.13 17.28
C MET A 323 -18.01 -1.93 17.58
N PHE A 324 -18.81 -2.99 17.40
CA PHE A 324 -20.24 -3.00 17.68
C PHE A 324 -20.69 -4.41 18.04
N VAL A 325 -21.55 -4.52 19.04
CA VAL A 325 -22.19 -5.74 19.50
C VAL A 325 -23.68 -5.49 19.61
N SER A 326 -24.48 -6.43 19.13
CA SER A 326 -25.93 -6.38 19.23
C SER A 326 -26.51 -7.76 19.45
N ASP A 327 -27.53 -7.86 20.26
CA ASP A 327 -28.32 -9.07 20.47
C ASP A 327 -29.46 -9.12 19.45
N PHE A 328 -29.24 -9.75 18.31
CA PHE A 328 -30.25 -9.79 17.24
C PHE A 328 -31.33 -10.83 17.46
N ASN A 329 -31.04 -11.89 18.21
CA ASN A 329 -31.98 -12.97 18.48
C ASN A 329 -32.65 -12.89 19.88
N GLY A 330 -32.21 -11.95 20.72
CA GLY A 330 -32.77 -11.69 22.04
C GLY A 330 -32.43 -12.74 23.10
N ASN A 331 -31.37 -13.54 22.89
CA ASN A 331 -30.97 -14.60 23.83
C ASN A 331 -30.02 -14.12 24.93
N GLY A 332 -29.54 -12.89 24.86
CA GLY A 332 -28.62 -12.24 25.81
C GLY A 332 -27.19 -12.76 25.77
N THR A 333 -26.84 -13.65 24.84
CA THR A 333 -25.51 -14.27 24.72
C THR A 333 -24.87 -13.86 23.41
N LEU A 334 -23.61 -13.40 23.44
CA LEU A 334 -22.91 -12.94 22.25
C LEU A 334 -22.53 -14.11 21.32
N GLU A 335 -23.03 -14.09 20.10
CA GLU A 335 -22.72 -15.03 19.03
C GLU A 335 -21.73 -14.44 18.02
N LEU A 336 -21.11 -15.32 17.18
CA LEU A 336 -20.13 -14.88 16.16
C LEU A 336 -20.70 -13.86 15.16
N ASN A 337 -21.98 -14.00 14.79
CA ASN A 337 -22.67 -13.12 13.84
C ASN A 337 -23.15 -11.80 14.44
N GLU A 338 -22.99 -11.61 15.75
CA GLU A 338 -23.43 -10.45 16.53
C GLU A 338 -22.28 -9.52 16.93
N PHE A 339 -21.04 -9.94 16.67
CA PHE A 339 -19.83 -9.14 16.89
C PHE A 339 -19.32 -8.56 15.57
N PHE A 340 -19.18 -7.24 15.52
CA PHE A 340 -18.71 -6.50 14.36
C PHE A 340 -17.50 -5.65 14.72
N MET A 341 -16.50 -5.63 13.82
CA MET A 341 -15.29 -4.83 14.01
C MET A 341 -14.81 -4.24 12.67
N GLY A 342 -14.23 -3.06 12.73
CA GLY A 342 -13.57 -2.45 11.58
C GLY A 342 -12.24 -3.14 11.26
N GLY A 343 -11.97 -3.44 9.98
CA GLY A 343 -10.71 -4.08 9.60
C GLY A 343 -9.46 -3.29 10.03
N LYS A 344 -9.59 -1.98 10.17
CA LYS A 344 -8.54 -1.07 10.67
C LYS A 344 -8.35 -1.15 12.20
N ALA A 345 -9.30 -1.71 12.95
CA ALA A 345 -9.19 -1.91 14.39
C ALA A 345 -8.45 -3.19 14.76
N VAL A 346 -8.43 -4.21 13.90
CA VAL A 346 -7.86 -5.53 14.22
C VAL A 346 -6.46 -5.44 14.81
N VAL A 347 -5.54 -4.74 14.16
CA VAL A 347 -4.15 -4.61 14.63
C VAL A 347 -4.06 -3.70 15.86
N LEU A 348 -4.76 -2.58 15.83
CA LEU A 348 -4.66 -1.55 16.87
C LEU A 348 -5.28 -1.99 18.21
N ALA A 349 -6.39 -2.74 18.17
CA ALA A 349 -7.10 -3.22 19.35
C ALA A 349 -6.54 -4.55 19.90
N THR A 350 -5.82 -5.33 19.09
CA THR A 350 -5.34 -6.65 19.50
C THR A 350 -4.53 -6.65 20.82
N PRO A 351 -3.63 -5.69 21.10
CA PRO A 351 -2.93 -5.67 22.39
C PRO A 351 -3.88 -5.53 23.60
N GLU A 352 -4.91 -4.69 23.49
CA GLU A 352 -5.90 -4.50 24.56
C GLU A 352 -6.79 -5.73 24.70
N ILE A 353 -7.29 -6.27 23.59
CA ILE A 353 -8.08 -7.51 23.56
C ILE A 353 -7.31 -8.67 24.19
N ALA A 354 -6.03 -8.82 23.87
CA ALA A 354 -5.16 -9.86 24.43
C ALA A 354 -4.69 -9.58 25.88
N GLY A 355 -5.11 -8.46 26.47
CA GLY A 355 -4.75 -8.08 27.84
C GLY A 355 -3.25 -7.82 28.01
N LEU A 356 -2.60 -7.18 27.03
CA LEU A 356 -1.23 -6.68 27.14
C LEU A 356 -1.22 -5.33 27.87
N PRO A 357 -0.07 -4.92 28.47
CA PRO A 357 0.05 -3.60 29.07
C PRO A 357 -0.29 -2.48 28.08
N TYR A 358 -0.96 -1.43 28.55
CA TYR A 358 -1.42 -0.30 27.71
C TYR A 358 -0.28 0.38 26.93
N VAL A 359 0.96 0.32 27.44
CA VAL A 359 2.16 0.84 26.75
C VAL A 359 2.37 0.15 25.41
N ILE A 360 1.98 -1.13 25.29
CA ILE A 360 2.07 -1.87 24.03
C ILE A 360 1.04 -1.37 23.03
N SER A 361 -0.18 -1.04 23.47
CA SER A 361 -1.21 -0.42 22.63
C SER A 361 -0.73 0.94 22.10
N GLY A 362 -0.12 1.76 22.96
CA GLY A 362 0.49 3.02 22.56
C GLY A 362 1.65 2.83 21.57
N LEU A 363 2.50 1.82 21.76
CA LEU A 363 3.57 1.48 20.81
C LEU A 363 3.02 1.03 19.45
N VAL A 364 1.96 0.22 19.43
CA VAL A 364 1.30 -0.22 18.18
C VAL A 364 0.67 0.97 17.46
N ALA A 365 0.01 1.88 18.18
CA ALA A 365 -0.51 3.11 17.61
C ALA A 365 0.61 3.99 17.00
N ALA A 366 1.72 4.16 17.72
CA ALA A 366 2.90 4.89 17.22
C ALA A 366 3.52 4.22 15.99
N GLY A 367 3.60 2.89 15.98
CA GLY A 367 4.06 2.11 14.82
C GLY A 367 3.15 2.24 13.60
N GLY A 368 1.83 2.19 13.82
CA GLY A 368 0.84 2.42 12.75
C GLY A 368 0.91 3.83 12.19
N MET A 369 1.09 4.84 13.05
CA MET A 369 1.32 6.23 12.64
C MET A 369 2.61 6.35 11.82
N ALA A 370 3.72 5.78 12.30
CA ALA A 370 5.01 5.78 11.60
C ALA A 370 4.89 5.11 10.21
N ALA A 371 4.18 3.98 10.11
CA ALA A 371 3.94 3.27 8.85
C ALA A 371 3.12 4.11 7.85
N ALA A 372 2.05 4.74 8.30
CA ALA A 372 1.21 5.56 7.44
C ALA A 372 1.93 6.85 7.00
N MET A 373 2.64 7.51 7.91
CA MET A 373 3.41 8.73 7.61
C MET A 373 4.56 8.45 6.65
N SER A 374 5.34 7.39 6.85
CA SER A 374 6.50 7.08 6.00
C SER A 374 6.10 6.91 4.53
N THR A 375 5.01 6.21 4.28
CA THR A 375 4.50 6.02 2.92
C THR A 375 3.86 7.29 2.35
N ALA A 376 3.11 8.04 3.17
CA ALA A 376 2.52 9.31 2.74
C ALA A 376 3.60 10.31 2.33
N ASP A 377 4.70 10.42 3.08
CA ASP A 377 5.85 11.28 2.78
C ASP A 377 6.45 10.96 1.40
N GLY A 378 6.67 9.67 1.11
CA GLY A 378 7.19 9.21 -0.18
C GLY A 378 6.24 9.50 -1.33
N LEU A 379 4.94 9.25 -1.15
CA LEU A 379 3.91 9.46 -2.18
C LEU A 379 3.69 10.94 -2.50
N ILE A 380 3.52 11.79 -1.48
CA ILE A 380 3.33 13.23 -1.68
C ILE A 380 4.56 13.83 -2.32
N LEU A 381 5.77 13.42 -1.90
CA LEU A 381 7.02 13.86 -2.50
C LEU A 381 7.13 13.40 -3.97
N ALA A 382 6.71 12.18 -4.30
CA ALA A 382 6.70 11.68 -5.68
C ALA A 382 5.80 12.51 -6.59
N ILE A 383 4.58 12.85 -6.14
CA ILE A 383 3.65 13.70 -6.89
C ILE A 383 4.22 15.12 -7.03
N ALA A 384 4.69 15.71 -5.93
CA ALA A 384 5.23 17.07 -5.95
C ALA A 384 6.48 17.18 -6.84
N ASN A 385 7.34 16.16 -6.84
CA ASN A 385 8.50 16.11 -7.73
C ASN A 385 8.08 15.96 -9.20
N ALA A 386 7.13 15.10 -9.52
CA ALA A 386 6.62 14.95 -10.89
C ALA A 386 5.97 16.26 -11.39
N LEU A 387 5.15 16.90 -10.58
CA LEU A 387 4.52 18.16 -10.96
C LEU A 387 5.51 19.32 -11.02
N SER A 388 6.47 19.44 -10.10
CA SER A 388 7.43 20.54 -10.10
C SER A 388 8.56 20.36 -11.11
N HIS A 389 9.07 19.13 -11.27
CA HIS A 389 10.17 18.85 -12.20
C HIS A 389 9.66 18.56 -13.60
N ASP A 390 8.74 17.58 -13.75
CA ASP A 390 8.34 17.10 -15.07
C ASP A 390 7.30 18.00 -15.74
N LEU A 391 6.29 18.48 -15.00
CA LEU A 391 5.29 19.36 -15.57
C LEU A 391 5.77 20.81 -15.57
N TYR A 392 6.06 21.39 -14.39
CA TYR A 392 6.39 22.81 -14.30
C TYR A 392 7.70 23.14 -14.99
N TYR A 393 8.84 22.55 -14.58
CA TYR A 393 10.15 22.90 -15.12
C TYR A 393 10.37 22.37 -16.55
N LYS A 394 9.99 21.14 -16.89
CA LYS A 394 10.29 20.57 -18.22
C LYS A 394 9.32 21.01 -19.30
N ILE A 395 8.07 21.38 -18.95
CA ILE A 395 7.01 21.68 -19.94
C ILE A 395 6.61 23.15 -19.88
N ILE A 396 6.31 23.71 -18.68
CA ILE A 396 5.73 25.06 -18.54
C ILE A 396 6.81 26.15 -18.56
N ASP A 397 7.82 26.05 -17.68
CA ASP A 397 8.87 27.06 -17.51
C ASP A 397 10.27 26.42 -17.47
N PRO A 398 10.85 26.05 -18.62
CA PRO A 398 12.19 25.43 -18.69
C PRO A 398 13.32 26.32 -18.19
N LYS A 399 13.06 27.62 -18.00
CA LYS A 399 14.06 28.60 -17.50
C LYS A 399 13.90 28.89 -16.01
N ALA A 400 12.95 28.23 -15.32
CA ALA A 400 12.70 28.47 -13.91
C ALA A 400 13.95 28.23 -13.05
N GLU A 401 14.28 29.20 -12.20
CA GLU A 401 15.36 29.12 -11.23
C GLU A 401 15.10 28.03 -10.18
N THR A 402 16.17 27.48 -9.62
CA THR A 402 16.13 26.44 -8.59
C THR A 402 15.24 26.82 -7.39
N ALA A 403 15.34 28.07 -6.92
CA ALA A 403 14.55 28.56 -5.80
C ALA A 403 13.05 28.50 -6.10
N LYS A 404 12.63 28.97 -7.28
CA LYS A 404 11.24 28.94 -7.74
C LYS A 404 10.70 27.51 -7.86
N ARG A 405 11.48 26.58 -8.40
CA ARG A 405 11.12 25.15 -8.50
C ARG A 405 10.87 24.53 -7.12
N LEU A 406 11.71 24.83 -6.13
CA LEU A 406 11.54 24.32 -4.76
C LEU A 406 10.31 24.93 -4.06
N VAL A 407 10.02 26.21 -4.30
CA VAL A 407 8.78 26.84 -3.78
C VAL A 407 7.55 26.16 -4.39
N VAL A 408 7.51 25.97 -5.70
CA VAL A 408 6.42 25.27 -6.39
C VAL A 408 6.23 23.85 -5.82
N ALA A 409 7.31 23.10 -5.63
CA ALA A 409 7.22 21.75 -5.03
C ALA A 409 6.59 21.79 -3.63
N ARG A 410 7.00 22.73 -2.76
CA ARG A 410 6.45 22.85 -1.40
C ARG A 410 4.99 23.27 -1.37
N VAL A 411 4.59 24.20 -2.23
CA VAL A 411 3.17 24.59 -2.37
C VAL A 411 2.32 23.39 -2.80
N LEU A 412 2.81 22.63 -3.78
CA LEU A 412 2.14 21.43 -4.26
C LEU A 412 2.00 20.36 -3.16
N LEU A 413 3.02 20.17 -2.31
CA LEU A 413 2.93 19.25 -1.14
C LEU A 413 1.72 19.60 -0.26
N VAL A 414 1.54 20.89 0.06
CA VAL A 414 0.43 21.36 0.90
C VAL A 414 -0.92 21.16 0.20
N VAL A 415 -1.03 21.56 -1.07
CA VAL A 415 -2.27 21.44 -1.85
C VAL A 415 -2.71 20.00 -1.99
N ILE A 416 -1.78 19.10 -2.35
CA ILE A 416 -2.04 17.66 -2.49
C ILE A 416 -2.44 17.05 -1.15
N GLY A 417 -1.73 17.40 -0.07
CA GLY A 417 -2.04 16.93 1.26
C GLY A 417 -3.45 17.32 1.71
N PHE A 418 -3.82 18.59 1.54
CA PHE A 418 -5.17 19.08 1.87
C PHE A 418 -6.26 18.41 1.04
N ALA A 419 -6.07 18.29 -0.28
CA ALA A 419 -7.01 17.58 -1.15
C ALA A 419 -7.16 16.11 -0.72
N GLY A 420 -6.05 15.45 -0.40
CA GLY A 420 -6.03 14.08 0.09
C GLY A 420 -6.77 13.91 1.43
N ALA A 421 -6.60 14.83 2.38
CA ALA A 421 -7.30 14.82 3.66
C ALA A 421 -8.80 14.99 3.49
N THR A 422 -9.21 15.92 2.62
CA THR A 422 -10.63 16.17 2.33
C THR A 422 -11.30 14.92 1.73
N ILE A 423 -10.65 14.23 0.80
CA ILE A 423 -11.17 12.99 0.21
C ILE A 423 -11.14 11.83 1.23
N ALA A 424 -10.09 11.76 2.06
CA ALA A 424 -10.00 10.74 3.12
C ALA A 424 -11.16 10.90 4.14
N ALA A 425 -11.53 12.13 4.46
CA ALA A 425 -12.67 12.44 5.36
C ALA A 425 -14.03 11.97 4.81
N MET A 426 -14.15 11.80 3.48
CA MET A 426 -15.38 11.30 2.84
C MET A 426 -15.55 9.77 2.93
N GLU A 427 -14.51 9.04 3.35
CA GLU A 427 -14.51 7.57 3.48
C GLU A 427 -15.10 6.81 2.28
N ILE A 428 -14.80 7.25 1.05
CA ILE A 428 -15.33 6.67 -0.20
C ILE A 428 -14.98 5.17 -0.32
N GLN A 429 -13.81 4.80 0.18
CA GLN A 429 -13.31 3.43 0.21
C GLN A 429 -12.44 3.22 1.46
N GLY A 430 -12.42 1.99 1.99
CA GLY A 430 -11.54 1.64 3.11
C GLY A 430 -10.05 1.69 2.73
N ILE A 431 -9.18 1.78 3.73
CA ILE A 431 -7.71 1.92 3.56
C ILE A 431 -7.16 0.88 2.57
N LEU A 432 -7.43 -0.40 2.81
CA LEU A 432 -6.90 -1.50 1.98
C LEU A 432 -7.42 -1.44 0.54
N GLY A 433 -8.70 -1.16 0.36
CA GLY A 433 -9.31 -1.04 -0.97
C GLY A 433 -8.74 0.13 -1.78
N SER A 434 -8.54 1.29 -1.15
CA SER A 434 -7.92 2.46 -1.81
C SER A 434 -6.48 2.17 -2.25
N VAL A 435 -5.72 1.43 -1.42
CA VAL A 435 -4.36 1.03 -1.78
C VAL A 435 -4.37 0.07 -2.97
N ILE A 436 -5.22 -0.94 -2.97
CA ILE A 436 -5.35 -1.88 -4.09
C ILE A 436 -5.69 -1.12 -5.39
N TRP A 437 -6.61 -0.16 -5.34
CA TRP A 437 -6.93 0.67 -6.51
C TRP A 437 -5.75 1.50 -7.01
N ALA A 438 -4.93 2.03 -6.11
CA ALA A 438 -3.73 2.77 -6.49
C ALA A 438 -2.75 1.89 -7.29
N PHE A 439 -2.59 0.62 -6.88
CA PHE A 439 -1.78 -0.37 -7.61
C PHE A 439 -2.37 -0.67 -8.99
N ASP A 440 -3.68 -0.85 -9.05
CA ASP A 440 -4.39 -1.11 -10.29
C ASP A 440 -4.31 0.07 -11.27
N PHE A 441 -4.41 1.32 -10.80
CA PHE A 441 -4.18 2.50 -11.64
C PHE A 441 -2.74 2.57 -12.15
N ALA A 442 -1.76 2.33 -11.26
CA ALA A 442 -0.35 2.36 -11.64
C ALA A 442 -0.02 1.31 -12.70
N MET A 443 -0.46 0.05 -12.49
CA MET A 443 -0.20 -1.01 -13.47
C MET A 443 -0.90 -0.78 -14.81
N SER A 444 -2.12 -0.24 -14.79
CA SER A 444 -2.88 0.05 -16.01
C SER A 444 -2.16 1.01 -16.94
N GLY A 445 -1.48 2.01 -16.39
CA GLY A 445 -0.84 3.04 -17.20
C GLY A 445 0.69 2.98 -17.29
N LEU A 446 1.40 2.41 -16.30
CA LEU A 446 2.87 2.51 -16.24
C LEU A 446 3.59 1.18 -16.40
N PHE A 447 3.00 0.03 -16.08
CA PHE A 447 3.74 -1.23 -16.05
C PHE A 447 4.41 -1.57 -17.39
N PHE A 448 3.64 -1.68 -18.46
CA PHE A 448 4.19 -2.03 -19.77
C PHE A 448 5.02 -0.91 -20.40
N PRO A 449 4.66 0.38 -20.31
CA PRO A 449 5.56 1.46 -20.74
C PRO A 449 6.93 1.43 -20.06
N LEU A 450 7.01 1.06 -18.78
CA LEU A 450 8.28 0.91 -18.07
C LEU A 450 9.05 -0.34 -18.51
N VAL A 451 8.41 -1.51 -18.45
CA VAL A 451 9.06 -2.78 -18.77
C VAL A 451 9.49 -2.84 -20.24
N LEU A 452 8.58 -2.53 -21.16
CA LEU A 452 8.90 -2.53 -22.59
C LEU A 452 9.86 -1.39 -22.95
N GLY A 453 9.83 -0.28 -22.23
CA GLY A 453 10.82 0.80 -22.38
C GLY A 453 12.24 0.37 -22.10
N VAL A 454 12.43 -0.55 -21.14
CA VAL A 454 13.73 -1.12 -20.80
C VAL A 454 14.11 -2.27 -21.74
N TRP A 455 13.18 -3.19 -22.01
CA TRP A 455 13.49 -4.49 -22.61
C TRP A 455 13.18 -4.62 -24.08
N TRP A 456 12.26 -3.82 -24.62
CA TRP A 456 11.83 -3.95 -26.01
C TRP A 456 12.34 -2.79 -26.88
N LYS A 457 13.26 -3.10 -27.80
CA LYS A 457 13.89 -2.10 -28.68
C LYS A 457 12.91 -1.40 -29.60
N ARG A 458 11.87 -2.09 -30.05
CA ARG A 458 10.87 -1.56 -30.97
C ARG A 458 9.86 -0.60 -30.32
N ALA A 459 9.78 -0.59 -28.98
CA ALA A 459 8.90 0.31 -28.25
C ALA A 459 9.21 1.78 -28.57
N ASN A 460 8.24 2.47 -29.14
CA ASN A 460 8.34 3.86 -29.57
C ASN A 460 7.42 4.81 -28.79
N ARG A 461 7.46 6.08 -29.14
CA ARG A 461 6.72 7.15 -28.49
C ARG A 461 5.21 6.97 -28.62
N GLU A 462 4.74 6.70 -29.82
CA GLU A 462 3.31 6.56 -30.16
C GLU A 462 2.70 5.37 -29.42
N GLY A 463 3.42 4.25 -29.38
CA GLY A 463 3.03 3.07 -28.62
C GLY A 463 2.96 3.32 -27.12
N ALA A 464 3.95 4.01 -26.55
CA ALA A 464 3.95 4.36 -25.13
C ALA A 464 2.78 5.29 -24.75
N ILE A 465 2.50 6.30 -25.59
CA ILE A 465 1.36 7.21 -25.42
C ILE A 465 0.03 6.42 -25.46
N ALA A 466 -0.15 5.56 -26.48
CA ALA A 466 -1.34 4.73 -26.60
C ALA A 466 -1.50 3.77 -25.40
N GLY A 467 -0.41 3.10 -25.00
CA GLY A 467 -0.42 2.18 -23.86
C GLY A 467 -0.80 2.86 -22.53
N MET A 468 -0.21 4.01 -22.22
CA MET A 468 -0.52 4.76 -21.01
C MET A 468 -1.96 5.29 -21.01
N ALA A 469 -2.39 5.93 -22.11
CA ALA A 469 -3.71 6.56 -22.19
C ALA A 469 -4.83 5.51 -22.20
N LEU A 470 -4.78 4.53 -23.11
CA LEU A 470 -5.82 3.51 -23.24
C LEU A 470 -5.84 2.57 -22.03
N GLY A 471 -4.69 2.23 -21.46
CA GLY A 471 -4.62 1.42 -20.25
C GLY A 471 -5.30 2.09 -19.07
N LEU A 472 -4.99 3.36 -18.79
CA LEU A 472 -5.60 4.11 -17.68
C LEU A 472 -7.11 4.32 -17.92
N ILE A 473 -7.50 4.75 -19.12
CA ILE A 473 -8.91 5.02 -19.46
C ILE A 473 -9.74 3.74 -19.36
N SER A 474 -9.29 2.64 -19.98
CA SER A 474 -10.03 1.39 -19.98
C SER A 474 -10.11 0.75 -18.59
N GLY A 475 -9.02 0.78 -17.80
CA GLY A 475 -9.03 0.32 -16.42
C GLY A 475 -10.00 1.11 -15.56
N THR A 476 -9.97 2.45 -15.67
CA THR A 476 -10.90 3.33 -14.93
C THR A 476 -12.37 3.09 -15.36
N ALA A 477 -12.63 2.98 -16.64
CA ALA A 477 -13.96 2.68 -17.14
C ALA A 477 -14.48 1.32 -16.62
N TYR A 478 -13.60 0.32 -16.58
CA TYR A 478 -13.92 -0.99 -16.04
C TYR A 478 -14.24 -0.93 -14.52
N LEU A 479 -13.45 -0.19 -13.74
CA LEU A 479 -13.74 0.03 -12.31
C LEU A 479 -15.12 0.65 -12.12
N ILE A 480 -15.45 1.70 -12.87
CA ILE A 480 -16.76 2.37 -12.83
C ILE A 480 -17.88 1.40 -13.20
N TRP A 481 -17.69 0.62 -14.26
CA TRP A 481 -18.63 -0.41 -14.68
C TRP A 481 -18.95 -1.41 -13.56
N VAL A 482 -17.94 -2.01 -12.97
CA VAL A 482 -18.11 -3.03 -11.90
C VAL A 482 -18.72 -2.42 -10.64
N ARG A 483 -18.34 -1.20 -10.26
CA ARG A 483 -18.93 -0.52 -9.10
C ARG A 483 -20.42 -0.19 -9.27
N ASN A 484 -20.85 0.04 -10.48
CA ASN A 484 -22.25 0.30 -10.79
C ASN A 484 -23.07 -0.98 -11.06
N GLY A 485 -22.58 -2.14 -10.62
CA GLY A 485 -23.29 -3.42 -10.69
C GLY A 485 -23.05 -4.20 -11.98
N GLY A 486 -22.08 -3.79 -12.81
CA GLY A 486 -21.68 -4.55 -13.99
C GLY A 486 -21.04 -5.90 -13.62
N SER A 487 -21.34 -6.94 -14.41
CA SER A 487 -20.71 -8.26 -14.24
C SER A 487 -19.23 -8.20 -14.60
N GLY A 488 -18.36 -8.71 -13.72
CA GLY A 488 -16.93 -8.77 -13.99
C GLY A 488 -16.59 -9.73 -15.14
N PHE A 489 -15.79 -9.27 -16.11
CA PHE A 489 -15.29 -10.09 -17.20
C PHE A 489 -14.17 -11.01 -16.71
N LEU A 490 -14.24 -12.31 -17.00
CA LEU A 490 -13.26 -13.31 -16.58
C LEU A 490 -12.97 -13.30 -15.06
N GLY A 491 -13.94 -12.95 -14.21
CA GLY A 491 -13.75 -12.89 -12.77
C GLY A 491 -12.89 -11.71 -12.27
N ILE A 492 -12.57 -10.74 -13.14
CA ILE A 492 -11.91 -9.49 -12.76
C ILE A 492 -12.91 -8.65 -11.95
N THR A 493 -12.52 -8.22 -10.76
CA THR A 493 -13.34 -7.47 -9.82
C THR A 493 -12.91 -6.01 -9.74
N GLN A 494 -13.60 -5.21 -8.94
CA GLN A 494 -13.16 -3.85 -8.61
C GLN A 494 -11.79 -3.77 -7.88
N LEU A 495 -11.26 -4.90 -7.40
CA LEU A 495 -9.94 -5.00 -6.75
C LEU A 495 -8.87 -5.61 -7.67
N THR A 496 -9.18 -5.84 -8.93
CA THR A 496 -8.25 -6.40 -9.92
C THR A 496 -8.46 -5.79 -11.31
N PHE A 497 -9.12 -4.62 -11.39
CA PHE A 497 -9.41 -3.95 -12.65
C PHE A 497 -8.15 -3.56 -13.44
N GLY A 498 -7.04 -3.40 -12.74
CA GLY A 498 -5.74 -3.12 -13.32
C GLY A 498 -5.27 -4.21 -14.29
N ILE A 499 -5.70 -5.47 -14.12
CA ILE A 499 -5.42 -6.56 -15.07
C ILE A 499 -6.02 -6.24 -16.43
N PHE A 500 -7.29 -5.79 -16.47
CA PHE A 500 -7.94 -5.37 -17.71
C PHE A 500 -7.24 -4.16 -18.33
N GLY A 501 -6.99 -3.11 -17.53
CA GLY A 501 -6.28 -1.92 -17.98
C GLY A 501 -4.88 -2.21 -18.51
N SER A 502 -4.11 -3.06 -17.81
CA SER A 502 -2.76 -3.43 -18.25
C SER A 502 -2.75 -4.30 -19.50
N ALA A 503 -3.73 -5.19 -19.67
CA ALA A 503 -3.86 -5.97 -20.91
C ALA A 503 -4.13 -5.05 -22.12
N VAL A 504 -5.02 -4.06 -21.97
CA VAL A 504 -5.25 -3.04 -23.00
C VAL A 504 -4.00 -2.20 -23.24
N SER A 505 -3.27 -1.82 -22.18
CA SER A 505 -1.99 -1.09 -22.28
C SER A 505 -0.95 -1.87 -23.09
N LEU A 506 -0.79 -3.17 -22.81
CA LEU A 506 0.14 -4.04 -23.54
C LEU A 506 -0.22 -4.11 -25.02
N VAL A 507 -1.47 -4.49 -25.33
CA VAL A 507 -1.93 -4.69 -26.69
C VAL A 507 -1.81 -3.40 -27.50
N SER A 508 -2.32 -2.29 -26.98
CA SER A 508 -2.24 -0.98 -27.66
C SER A 508 -0.80 -0.52 -27.85
N MET A 509 0.07 -0.67 -26.85
CA MET A 509 1.46 -0.31 -26.96
C MET A 509 2.20 -1.13 -28.02
N VAL A 510 1.99 -2.44 -28.04
CA VAL A 510 2.63 -3.34 -29.02
C VAL A 510 2.12 -3.04 -30.43
N VAL A 511 0.80 -3.02 -30.63
CA VAL A 511 0.20 -2.78 -31.95
C VAL A 511 0.63 -1.43 -32.51
N VAL A 512 0.46 -0.35 -31.74
CA VAL A 512 0.82 0.99 -32.19
C VAL A 512 2.33 1.11 -32.45
N SER A 513 3.18 0.52 -31.60
CA SER A 513 4.62 0.52 -31.87
C SER A 513 4.99 -0.20 -33.16
N LEU A 514 4.30 -1.28 -33.53
CA LEU A 514 4.60 -2.05 -34.76
C LEU A 514 4.16 -1.33 -36.02
N ILE A 515 3.05 -0.59 -36.00
CA ILE A 515 2.49 0.10 -37.18
C ILE A 515 3.00 1.53 -37.34
N THR A 516 3.76 2.08 -36.41
CA THR A 516 4.33 3.42 -36.46
C THR A 516 5.85 3.38 -36.66
N SER A 517 6.46 4.55 -36.84
CA SER A 517 7.90 4.69 -37.13
C SER A 517 8.78 4.04 -36.06
N GLU A 518 9.94 3.52 -36.47
CA GLU A 518 10.92 2.98 -35.54
C GLU A 518 11.50 4.06 -34.63
N PRO A 519 11.79 3.71 -33.36
CA PRO A 519 12.43 4.65 -32.46
C PRO A 519 13.85 4.98 -32.92
N VAL A 520 14.29 6.22 -32.65
CA VAL A 520 15.64 6.67 -33.01
C VAL A 520 16.68 5.84 -32.23
N SER A 521 17.65 5.26 -32.92
CA SER A 521 18.59 4.24 -32.41
C SER A 521 19.34 4.64 -31.13
N TYR A 522 19.67 5.93 -30.95
CA TYR A 522 20.43 6.40 -29.78
C TYR A 522 19.63 6.36 -28.45
N THR A 523 18.30 6.32 -28.48
CA THR A 523 17.47 6.22 -27.25
C THR A 523 17.58 4.88 -26.57
N HIS A 524 17.90 3.81 -27.32
CA HIS A 524 18.16 2.47 -26.78
C HIS A 524 19.51 2.34 -26.13
N LEU A 525 20.52 2.89 -26.75
CA LEU A 525 21.89 2.77 -26.29
C LEU A 525 22.06 3.36 -24.88
N ARG A 526 21.37 4.47 -24.57
CA ARG A 526 21.40 5.05 -23.22
C ARG A 526 20.84 4.16 -22.11
N ALA A 527 19.87 3.30 -22.41
CA ALA A 527 19.31 2.40 -21.40
C ALA A 527 20.23 1.22 -21.06
N HIS A 528 21.11 0.83 -21.98
CA HIS A 528 21.98 -0.35 -21.86
C HIS A 528 23.47 -0.02 -21.73
N GLU A 529 23.92 1.18 -22.05
CA GLU A 529 25.33 1.59 -21.95
C GLU A 529 25.79 1.70 -20.48
N THR A 530 27.00 1.19 -20.20
CA THR A 530 27.68 1.47 -18.94
C THR A 530 28.14 2.93 -18.88
N PRO A 531 28.39 3.51 -17.68
CA PRO A 531 28.99 4.84 -17.59
C PRO A 531 30.30 4.95 -18.37
N GLU A 532 31.10 3.89 -18.38
CA GLU A 532 32.37 3.80 -19.10
C GLU A 532 32.17 3.82 -20.62
N GLU A 533 31.18 3.10 -21.14
CA GLU A 533 30.83 3.11 -22.56
C GLU A 533 30.32 4.48 -23.03
N ARG A 534 29.63 5.23 -22.17
CA ARG A 534 29.23 6.61 -22.47
C ARG A 534 30.42 7.55 -22.57
N VAL A 535 31.40 7.42 -21.66
CA VAL A 535 32.64 8.23 -21.67
C VAL A 535 33.44 7.95 -22.92
N CYS A 536 33.64 6.67 -23.28
CA CYS A 536 34.36 6.29 -24.51
C CYS A 536 33.70 6.84 -25.77
N ARG A 537 32.37 6.88 -25.85
CA ARG A 537 31.67 7.47 -27.00
C ARG A 537 31.73 9.00 -27.06
N LEU A 538 31.67 9.66 -25.90
CA LEU A 538 31.86 11.12 -25.83
C LEU A 538 33.26 11.56 -26.20
N MET A 539 34.26 10.70 -26.08
CA MET A 539 35.65 10.95 -26.53
C MET A 539 35.86 10.62 -28.02
N LEU A 540 34.92 9.94 -28.67
CA LEU A 540 34.98 9.60 -30.09
C LEU A 540 34.08 10.51 -30.97
N LEU A 541 33.29 11.39 -30.38
CA LEU A 541 32.54 12.48 -31.01
C LEU A 541 33.22 13.82 -30.75
#